data_09e285ecea906b4cb8ad6680bc0d6197
#
_entry.id   09e285ecea906b4cb8ad6680bc0d6197
#
_cell.length_a   1.000
_cell.length_b   1.000
_cell.length_c   1.000
_cell.angle_alpha   90.00
_cell.angle_beta   90.00
_cell.angle_gamma   90.00
#
_symmetry.space_group_name_H-M   'P 1'
#
loop_
_entity.id
_entity.type
_entity.pdbx_description
1 polymer ?
#
loop_
_entity_poly.entity_id
_entity_poly.type
_entity_poly.pdbx_seq_one_letter_code
_entity_poly.pdbx_strand_id
1 'polypeptide(L)'
;MSKPFQPISDVINTSSSSSKHKTQSFNEIYGEPENFLEIEVRNPLTHGYGLNLFTDYEIVCRTNIPAFKKRNSKVRRRYSDFVAFKKILENETTRVIIPSLPGKIYLNLNKFNDLNIEKRRQGLEKFLVIVSGHPLLQTGSKSLIEFIQNEKWDPKQFVY
;
A
#
# COMPACT_ATOMS: atom_id res chain seq x y z
N MET A 1 52.93 44.95 31.99
CA MET A 1 53.27 44.35 30.68
C MET A 1 51.98 43.84 30.07
N SER A 2 51.44 44.54 29.10
CA SER A 2 50.28 44.12 28.34
C SER A 2 50.67 43.06 27.30
N LYS A 3 50.01 41.92 27.32
CA LYS A 3 50.17 40.90 26.30
C LYS A 3 49.59 41.42 24.97
N PRO A 4 50.27 41.26 23.85
CA PRO A 4 49.75 41.67 22.56
C PRO A 4 48.52 40.84 22.17
N PHE A 5 47.57 41.53 21.56
CA PHE A 5 46.33 40.95 21.03
C PHE A 5 46.67 39.93 19.92
N GLN A 6 46.28 38.65 20.08
CA GLN A 6 46.42 37.69 19.01
C GLN A 6 45.23 37.80 18.07
N PRO A 7 45.42 37.75 16.75
CA PRO A 7 44.35 37.82 15.82
C PRO A 7 43.48 36.55 15.86
N ILE A 8 42.19 36.72 15.70
CA ILE A 8 41.13 35.70 15.77
C ILE A 8 41.34 34.55 14.75
N SER A 9 42.17 34.72 13.76
CA SER A 9 42.46 33.69 12.76
C SER A 9 43.13 32.41 13.29
N ASP A 10 43.78 32.46 14.46
CA ASP A 10 44.49 31.29 15.01
C ASP A 10 43.63 30.40 15.91
N VAL A 11 42.39 30.84 16.20
CA VAL A 11 41.45 30.06 17.07
C VAL A 11 40.58 29.11 16.28
N ILE A 12 40.55 29.25 14.94
CA ILE A 12 39.63 28.45 14.09
C ILE A 12 40.22 27.09 13.67
N ASN A 13 41.50 26.82 13.95
CA ASN A 13 42.19 25.64 13.43
C ASN A 13 42.35 24.44 14.38
N THR A 14 41.64 24.40 15.50
CA THR A 14 41.76 23.26 16.44
C THR A 14 40.45 22.58 16.79
N SER A 15 39.58 22.34 15.80
CA SER A 15 38.51 21.34 15.93
C SER A 15 37.99 20.93 14.55
N SER A 16 38.84 20.34 13.73
CA SER A 16 38.40 19.57 12.57
C SER A 16 38.16 18.12 12.98
N SER A 17 37.10 17.88 13.77
CA SER A 17 36.41 16.63 13.66
C SER A 17 35.64 16.68 12.33
N SER A 18 36.22 16.13 11.27
CA SER A 18 35.59 16.01 9.98
C SER A 18 34.40 15.07 10.08
N SER A 19 33.26 15.56 10.48
CA SER A 19 31.99 14.97 10.05
C SER A 19 31.96 15.17 8.54
N LYS A 20 32.35 14.15 7.78
CA LYS A 20 32.07 14.08 6.35
C LYS A 20 30.54 14.06 6.20
N HIS A 21 29.93 15.26 6.13
CA HIS A 21 28.60 15.38 5.59
C HIS A 21 28.68 14.87 4.15
N LYS A 22 28.23 13.62 3.93
CA LYS A 22 27.97 13.14 2.59
C LYS A 22 26.96 14.11 1.98
N THR A 23 27.41 14.96 1.07
CA THR A 23 26.51 15.73 0.22
C THR A 23 25.73 14.73 -0.59
N GLN A 24 24.44 14.56 -0.27
CA GLN A 24 23.55 13.73 -1.06
C GLN A 24 23.47 14.33 -2.47
N SER A 25 23.62 13.50 -3.47
CA SER A 25 23.50 13.93 -4.85
C SER A 25 22.04 14.33 -5.15
N PHE A 26 21.82 15.20 -6.12
CA PHE A 26 20.49 15.60 -6.56
C PHE A 26 19.62 14.38 -6.91
N ASN A 27 20.20 13.34 -7.51
CA ASN A 27 19.54 12.09 -7.84
C ASN A 27 19.17 11.24 -6.62
N GLU A 28 19.90 11.36 -5.48
CA GLU A 28 19.52 10.70 -4.22
C GLU A 28 18.35 11.42 -3.53
N ILE A 29 18.24 12.75 -3.71
CA ILE A 29 17.18 13.54 -3.09
C ILE A 29 15.86 13.45 -3.89
N TYR A 30 15.95 13.40 -5.22
CA TYR A 30 14.79 13.45 -6.13
C TYR A 30 14.57 12.15 -6.93
N GLY A 31 15.41 11.13 -6.75
CA GLY A 31 15.24 9.81 -7.34
C GLY A 31 14.02 9.08 -6.77
N GLU A 32 13.47 8.14 -7.53
CA GLU A 32 12.44 7.23 -7.00
C GLU A 32 12.99 6.53 -5.74
N PRO A 33 12.18 6.37 -4.67
CA PRO A 33 12.58 5.60 -3.50
C PRO A 33 13.09 4.21 -3.91
N GLU A 34 14.08 3.69 -3.21
CA GLU A 34 14.69 2.39 -3.51
C GLU A 34 13.66 1.26 -3.55
N ASN A 35 12.64 1.37 -2.69
CA ASN A 35 11.46 0.50 -2.71
C ASN A 35 10.21 1.35 -2.46
N PHE A 36 9.31 1.40 -3.42
CA PHE A 36 8.02 2.06 -3.25
C PHE A 36 6.87 1.14 -3.61
N LEU A 37 5.74 1.36 -2.96
CA LEU A 37 4.48 0.71 -3.24
C LEU A 37 3.35 1.71 -3.02
N GLU A 38 2.65 2.03 -4.08
CA GLU A 38 1.46 2.88 -4.07
C GLU A 38 0.26 2.02 -4.42
N ILE A 39 -0.73 2.00 -3.53
CA ILE A 39 -2.01 1.33 -3.74
C ILE A 39 -3.13 2.32 -3.50
N GLU A 40 -4.03 2.40 -4.45
CA GLU A 40 -5.21 3.23 -4.42
C GLU A 40 -6.44 2.39 -4.75
N VAL A 41 -7.50 2.56 -3.97
CA VAL A 41 -8.82 2.01 -4.28
C VAL A 41 -9.74 3.16 -4.63
N ARG A 42 -10.24 3.19 -5.86
CA ARG A 42 -10.99 4.33 -6.40
C ARG A 42 -12.12 3.91 -7.33
N ASN A 43 -12.82 4.87 -7.89
CA ASN A 43 -13.83 4.70 -8.94
C ASN A 43 -14.83 3.58 -8.64
N PRO A 44 -15.58 3.64 -7.50
CA PRO A 44 -16.65 2.71 -7.25
C PRO A 44 -17.70 2.81 -8.36
N LEU A 45 -18.08 1.68 -8.95
CA LEU A 45 -19.12 1.60 -9.97
C LEU A 45 -20.16 0.57 -9.54
N THR A 46 -21.42 0.97 -9.59
CA THR A 46 -22.55 0.08 -9.33
C THR A 46 -23.11 -0.44 -10.64
N HIS A 47 -23.24 -1.74 -10.74
CA HIS A 47 -23.68 -2.47 -11.92
C HIS A 47 -24.94 -3.28 -11.62
N GLY A 48 -25.73 -3.57 -12.67
CA GLY A 48 -26.88 -4.44 -12.61
C GLY A 48 -28.18 -3.74 -12.26
N TYR A 49 -29.22 -4.52 -12.05
CA TYR A 49 -30.58 -4.06 -11.71
C TYR A 49 -31.20 -4.95 -10.65
N GLY A 50 -32.02 -4.36 -9.77
CA GLY A 50 -32.78 -5.09 -8.76
C GLY A 50 -31.90 -5.90 -7.81
N LEU A 51 -32.14 -7.18 -7.72
CA LEU A 51 -31.40 -8.10 -6.81
C LEU A 51 -29.96 -8.37 -7.27
N ASN A 52 -29.63 -8.09 -8.52
CA ASN A 52 -28.30 -8.32 -9.10
C ASN A 52 -27.40 -7.07 -9.01
N LEU A 53 -27.82 -6.06 -8.27
CA LEU A 53 -27.00 -4.87 -8.03
C LEU A 53 -25.74 -5.24 -7.23
N PHE A 54 -24.60 -4.77 -7.71
CA PHE A 54 -23.33 -4.85 -7.00
C PHE A 54 -22.44 -3.67 -7.32
N THR A 55 -21.55 -3.35 -6.39
CA THR A 55 -20.53 -2.31 -6.59
C THR A 55 -19.16 -2.98 -6.64
N ASP A 56 -18.36 -2.59 -7.63
CA ASP A 56 -16.95 -2.92 -7.70
C ASP A 56 -16.08 -1.67 -7.56
N TYR A 57 -14.83 -1.87 -7.25
CA TYR A 57 -13.83 -0.84 -6.98
C TYR A 57 -12.62 -1.08 -7.87
N GLU A 58 -12.06 -0.02 -8.40
CA GLU A 58 -10.80 -0.08 -9.14
C GLU A 58 -9.64 -0.06 -8.16
N ILE A 59 -8.75 -1.05 -8.26
CA ILE A 59 -7.48 -1.11 -7.53
C ILE A 59 -6.39 -0.70 -8.50
N VAL A 60 -5.66 0.35 -8.17
CA VAL A 60 -4.48 0.80 -8.89
C VAL A 60 -3.26 0.50 -8.03
N CYS A 61 -2.31 -0.20 -8.59
CA CYS A 61 -1.04 -0.51 -7.94
C CYS A 61 0.11 0.00 -8.79
N ARG A 62 1.04 0.68 -8.15
CA ARG A 62 2.28 1.16 -8.74
C ARG A 62 3.43 0.83 -7.80
N THR A 63 4.44 0.11 -8.29
CA THR A 63 5.52 -0.38 -7.44
C THR A 63 6.78 -0.69 -8.25
N ASN A 64 7.93 -0.62 -7.59
CA ASN A 64 9.19 -1.15 -8.10
C ASN A 64 9.69 -2.37 -7.28
N ILE A 65 8.90 -2.84 -6.32
CA ILE A 65 9.25 -4.01 -5.49
C ILE A 65 9.27 -5.26 -6.36
N PRO A 66 10.38 -6.04 -6.37
CA PRO A 66 10.53 -7.22 -7.24
C PRO A 66 9.51 -8.34 -7.02
N ALA A 67 8.90 -8.42 -5.83
CA ALA A 67 7.86 -9.40 -5.54
C ALA A 67 6.61 -9.23 -6.40
N PHE A 68 6.34 -8.03 -6.91
CA PHE A 68 5.22 -7.75 -7.79
C PHE A 68 5.60 -7.97 -9.26
N LYS A 69 4.74 -8.68 -9.99
CA LYS A 69 5.00 -9.04 -11.40
C LYS A 69 4.95 -7.85 -12.36
N LYS A 70 4.11 -6.85 -12.04
CA LYS A 70 3.89 -5.66 -12.87
C LYS A 70 4.26 -4.40 -12.10
N ARG A 71 4.92 -3.46 -12.75
CA ARG A 71 5.20 -2.13 -12.15
C ARG A 71 3.95 -1.28 -11.99
N ASN A 72 3.01 -1.43 -12.92
CA ASN A 72 1.72 -0.75 -12.91
C ASN A 72 0.64 -1.78 -13.20
N SER A 73 -0.42 -1.75 -12.42
CA SER A 73 -1.60 -2.59 -12.66
C SER A 73 -2.87 -1.86 -12.28
N LYS A 74 -3.95 -2.25 -12.94
CA LYS A 74 -5.29 -1.73 -12.71
C LYS A 74 -6.26 -2.89 -12.84
N VAL A 75 -7.00 -3.18 -11.78
CA VAL A 75 -7.96 -4.26 -11.72
C VAL A 75 -9.23 -3.82 -11.00
N ARG A 76 -10.33 -4.54 -11.20
CA ARG A 76 -11.58 -4.27 -10.49
C ARG A 76 -11.96 -5.45 -9.60
N ARG A 77 -12.42 -5.15 -8.38
CA ARG A 77 -12.81 -6.14 -7.38
C ARG A 77 -14.07 -5.71 -6.65
N ARG A 78 -14.95 -6.68 -6.39
CA ARG A 78 -16.13 -6.50 -5.56
C ARG A 78 -15.77 -6.66 -4.08
N TYR A 79 -16.66 -6.18 -3.20
CA TYR A 79 -16.50 -6.42 -1.77
C TYR A 79 -16.43 -7.93 -1.42
N SER A 80 -17.21 -8.78 -2.09
CA SER A 80 -17.14 -10.23 -1.93
C SER A 80 -15.79 -10.85 -2.27
N ASP A 81 -15.08 -10.25 -3.25
CA ASP A 81 -13.74 -10.67 -3.63
C ASP A 81 -12.73 -10.37 -2.51
N PHE A 82 -12.85 -9.21 -1.86
CA PHE A 82 -12.05 -8.86 -0.68
C PHE A 82 -12.31 -9.81 0.50
N VAL A 83 -13.55 -10.21 0.71
CA VAL A 83 -13.91 -11.17 1.77
C VAL A 83 -13.26 -12.53 1.51
N ALA A 84 -13.34 -13.03 0.27
CA ALA A 84 -12.69 -14.27 -0.13
C ALA A 84 -11.16 -14.17 -0.02
N PHE A 85 -10.59 -13.07 -0.49
CA PHE A 85 -9.17 -12.80 -0.43
C PHE A 85 -8.65 -12.77 1.01
N LYS A 86 -9.35 -12.10 1.94
CA LYS A 86 -8.99 -12.10 3.36
C LYS A 86 -8.90 -13.51 3.93
N LYS A 87 -9.90 -14.37 3.65
CA LYS A 87 -9.88 -15.76 4.10
C LYS A 87 -8.70 -16.56 3.54
N ILE A 88 -8.35 -16.31 2.28
CA ILE A 88 -7.20 -16.96 1.64
C ILE A 88 -5.92 -16.52 2.34
N LEU A 89 -5.73 -15.23 2.58
CA LEU A 89 -4.56 -14.71 3.30
C LEU A 89 -4.43 -15.31 4.71
N GLU A 90 -5.53 -15.42 5.45
CA GLU A 90 -5.55 -16.03 6.78
C GLU A 90 -5.14 -17.52 6.75
N ASN A 91 -5.46 -18.24 5.66
CA ASN A 91 -5.07 -19.64 5.46
C ASN A 91 -3.61 -19.77 4.96
N GLU A 92 -3.16 -18.87 4.10
CA GLU A 92 -1.79 -18.89 3.55
C GLU A 92 -0.73 -18.57 4.62
N THR A 93 -1.11 -17.79 5.64
CA THR A 93 -0.16 -17.39 6.68
C THR A 93 -0.79 -17.33 8.06
N THR A 94 -0.20 -18.08 8.99
CA THR A 94 -0.56 -18.04 10.41
C THR A 94 0.33 -17.08 11.22
N ARG A 95 1.36 -16.51 10.59
CA ARG A 95 2.35 -15.65 11.24
C ARG A 95 2.02 -14.16 11.17
N VAL A 96 1.04 -13.80 10.36
CA VAL A 96 0.64 -12.40 10.14
C VAL A 96 -0.82 -12.22 10.54
N ILE A 97 -1.07 -11.20 11.34
CA ILE A 97 -2.43 -10.82 11.69
C ILE A 97 -3.02 -10.03 10.52
N ILE A 98 -4.03 -10.60 9.87
CA ILE A 98 -4.71 -9.94 8.76
C ILE A 98 -5.74 -8.94 9.31
N PRO A 99 -5.70 -7.67 8.91
CA PRO A 99 -6.63 -6.65 9.41
C PRO A 99 -8.08 -6.96 9.03
N SER A 100 -9.02 -6.38 9.78
CA SER A 100 -10.44 -6.50 9.49
C SER A 100 -10.81 -5.69 8.24
N LEU A 101 -11.79 -6.21 7.48
CA LEU A 101 -12.47 -5.47 6.43
C LEU A 101 -13.56 -4.57 7.01
N PRO A 102 -13.97 -3.50 6.30
CA PRO A 102 -15.18 -2.78 6.64
C PRO A 102 -16.38 -3.72 6.69
N GLY A 103 -17.27 -3.49 7.66
CA GLY A 103 -18.40 -4.38 7.94
C GLY A 103 -19.33 -4.59 6.75
N LYS A 104 -20.03 -5.71 6.76
CA LYS A 104 -21.13 -5.97 5.81
C LYS A 104 -22.29 -5.02 6.10
N ILE A 105 -22.84 -4.42 5.06
CA ILE A 105 -24.05 -3.62 5.16
C ILE A 105 -25.22 -4.56 4.90
N TYR A 106 -25.92 -4.93 5.97
CA TYR A 106 -27.03 -5.89 5.90
C TYR A 106 -28.37 -5.27 5.48
N LEU A 107 -28.54 -3.95 5.68
CA LEU A 107 -29.75 -3.25 5.30
C LEU A 107 -29.68 -2.86 3.81
N ASN A 108 -30.50 -3.52 3.00
CA ASN A 108 -30.53 -3.34 1.53
C ASN A 108 -30.80 -1.89 1.10
N LEU A 109 -31.51 -1.08 1.92
CA LEU A 109 -31.87 0.30 1.61
C LEU A 109 -30.66 1.26 1.57
N ASN A 110 -29.59 0.96 2.32
CA ASN A 110 -28.43 1.86 2.44
C ASN A 110 -27.15 1.31 1.78
N LYS A 111 -27.21 0.11 1.19
CA LYS A 111 -26.04 -0.57 0.63
C LYS A 111 -25.41 0.21 -0.52
N PHE A 112 -26.23 0.89 -1.32
CA PHE A 112 -25.82 1.65 -2.50
C PHE A 112 -25.86 3.16 -2.29
N ASN A 113 -25.94 3.61 -1.04
CA ASN A 113 -25.79 5.02 -0.71
C ASN A 113 -24.34 5.45 -0.92
N ASP A 114 -24.11 6.55 -1.60
CA ASP A 114 -22.78 7.08 -1.93
C ASP A 114 -21.89 7.22 -0.71
N LEU A 115 -22.43 7.63 0.44
CA LEU A 115 -21.67 7.76 1.69
C LEU A 115 -21.17 6.41 2.20
N ASN A 116 -21.98 5.36 2.10
CA ASN A 116 -21.60 4.00 2.53
C ASN A 116 -20.62 3.37 1.55
N ILE A 117 -20.76 3.63 0.26
CA ILE A 117 -19.83 3.22 -0.79
C ILE A 117 -18.47 3.86 -0.53
N GLU A 118 -18.43 5.16 -0.22
CA GLU A 118 -17.18 5.89 0.05
C GLU A 118 -16.50 5.41 1.34
N LYS A 119 -17.22 5.21 2.41
CA LYS A 119 -16.69 4.64 3.66
C LYS A 119 -16.10 3.25 3.43
N ARG A 120 -16.79 2.43 2.65
CA ARG A 120 -16.31 1.10 2.28
C ARG A 120 -15.05 1.19 1.42
N ARG A 121 -15.02 2.06 0.42
CA ARG A 121 -13.85 2.31 -0.41
C ARG A 121 -12.62 2.64 0.44
N GLN A 122 -12.74 3.58 1.37
CA GLN A 122 -11.65 3.97 2.27
C GLN A 122 -11.19 2.79 3.15
N GLY A 123 -12.13 2.00 3.67
CA GLY A 123 -11.81 0.81 4.46
C GLY A 123 -11.10 -0.28 3.66
N LEU A 124 -11.49 -0.49 2.41
CA LEU A 124 -10.85 -1.43 1.49
C LEU A 124 -9.45 -0.97 1.11
N GLU A 125 -9.26 0.33 0.86
CA GLU A 125 -7.94 0.92 0.60
C GLU A 125 -7.00 0.73 1.79
N LYS A 126 -7.46 1.09 2.99
CA LYS A 126 -6.68 0.88 4.21
C LYS A 126 -6.28 -0.58 4.41
N PHE A 127 -7.19 -1.52 4.18
CA PHE A 127 -6.90 -2.95 4.23
C PHE A 127 -5.80 -3.34 3.26
N LEU A 128 -5.91 -2.95 1.98
CA LEU A 128 -4.92 -3.27 0.96
C LEU A 128 -3.55 -2.65 1.25
N VAL A 129 -3.51 -1.39 1.67
CA VAL A 129 -2.25 -0.72 2.02
C VAL A 129 -1.51 -1.49 3.12
N ILE A 130 -2.23 -1.97 4.14
CA ILE A 130 -1.63 -2.72 5.24
C ILE A 130 -1.11 -4.08 4.76
N VAL A 131 -1.93 -4.87 4.07
CA VAL A 131 -1.53 -6.24 3.67
C VAL A 131 -0.46 -6.23 2.59
N SER A 132 -0.53 -5.30 1.63
CA SER A 132 0.46 -5.20 0.56
C SER A 132 1.79 -4.62 1.02
N GLY A 133 1.80 -3.79 2.06
CA GLY A 133 3.02 -3.27 2.67
C GLY A 133 3.73 -4.26 3.59
N HIS A 134 3.12 -5.41 3.91
CA HIS A 134 3.70 -6.37 4.84
C HIS A 134 4.74 -7.27 4.16
N PRO A 135 6.04 -7.25 4.56
CA PRO A 135 7.11 -7.97 3.87
C PRO A 135 6.88 -9.48 3.75
N LEU A 136 6.36 -10.14 4.78
CA LEU A 136 6.07 -11.58 4.75
C LEU A 136 4.95 -11.93 3.77
N LEU A 137 3.99 -11.04 3.56
CA LEU A 137 2.93 -11.25 2.58
C LEU A 137 3.43 -10.98 1.16
N GLN A 138 4.27 -9.98 0.96
CA GLN A 138 4.87 -9.68 -0.35
C GLN A 138 5.68 -10.87 -0.89
N THR A 139 6.43 -11.55 -0.03
CA THR A 139 7.30 -12.66 -0.42
C THR A 139 6.63 -14.03 -0.34
N GLY A 140 5.65 -14.20 0.54
CA GLY A 140 5.05 -15.50 0.85
C GLY A 140 3.66 -15.73 0.28
N SER A 141 2.92 -14.68 -0.09
CA SER A 141 1.54 -14.82 -0.57
C SER A 141 1.45 -14.72 -2.09
N LYS A 142 1.06 -15.81 -2.73
CA LYS A 142 0.73 -15.79 -4.16
C LYS A 142 -0.61 -15.09 -4.42
N SER A 143 -1.56 -15.26 -3.52
CA SER A 143 -2.89 -14.67 -3.66
C SER A 143 -2.85 -13.14 -3.61
N LEU A 144 -1.94 -12.53 -2.84
CA LEU A 144 -1.78 -11.07 -2.76
C LEU A 144 -1.46 -10.47 -4.14
N ILE A 145 -0.47 -11.02 -4.82
CA ILE A 145 -0.05 -10.53 -6.12
C ILE A 145 -1.14 -10.71 -7.17
N GLU A 146 -1.76 -11.89 -7.19
CA GLU A 146 -2.84 -12.18 -8.13
C GLU A 146 -4.07 -11.30 -7.87
N PHE A 147 -4.43 -11.05 -6.61
CA PHE A 147 -5.54 -10.17 -6.27
C PHE A 147 -5.33 -8.73 -6.72
N ILE A 148 -4.13 -8.19 -6.55
CA ILE A 148 -3.82 -6.79 -6.87
C ILE A 148 -3.52 -6.57 -8.35
N GLN A 149 -2.93 -7.56 -9.03
CA GLN A 149 -2.36 -7.34 -10.37
C GLN A 149 -2.99 -8.13 -11.50
N ASN A 150 -3.73 -9.21 -11.22
CA ASN A 150 -4.35 -10.01 -12.26
C ASN A 150 -5.79 -9.53 -12.52
N GLU A 151 -6.14 -9.29 -13.78
CA GLU A 151 -7.52 -8.92 -14.15
C GLU A 151 -8.53 -10.00 -13.77
N LYS A 152 -8.16 -11.27 -14.00
CA LYS A 152 -9.00 -12.42 -13.64
C LYS A 152 -8.68 -12.86 -12.23
N TRP A 153 -9.66 -12.72 -11.35
CA TRP A 153 -9.60 -13.22 -9.99
C TRP A 153 -10.52 -14.41 -9.80
N ASP A 154 -9.95 -15.55 -9.43
CA ASP A 154 -10.70 -16.75 -9.04
C ASP A 154 -10.19 -17.25 -7.69
N PRO A 155 -10.97 -17.04 -6.61
CA PRO A 155 -10.59 -17.48 -5.27
C PRO A 155 -10.45 -19.01 -5.14
N LYS A 156 -11.10 -19.79 -6.03
CA LYS A 156 -11.03 -21.25 -5.99
C LYS A 156 -9.64 -21.81 -6.28
N GLN A 157 -8.80 -21.04 -6.97
CA GLN A 157 -7.41 -21.44 -7.25
C GLN A 157 -6.54 -21.50 -5.99
N PHE A 158 -6.98 -20.90 -4.89
CA PHE A 158 -6.24 -20.80 -3.63
C PHE A 158 -6.88 -21.58 -2.49
N VAL A 159 -7.94 -22.32 -2.75
CA VAL A 159 -8.58 -23.21 -1.77
C VAL A 159 -7.92 -24.58 -1.88
N TYR A 160 -7.12 -24.92 -0.86
CA TYR A 160 -6.49 -26.22 -0.70
C TYR A 160 -7.30 -27.12 0.22
#